data_446a168e9ae4c19fd82988337ea3c597
#
_entry.id   446a168e9ae4c19fd82988337ea3c597
#
_cell.length_a   1.000
_cell.length_b   1.000
_cell.length_c   1.000
_cell.angle_alpha   90.00
_cell.angle_beta   90.00
_cell.angle_gamma   90.00
#
_symmetry.space_group_name_H-M   'P 1'
#
loop_
_entity.id
_entity.type
_entity.pdbx_description
1 polymer ?
#
loop_
_entity_poly.entity_id
_entity_poly.type
_entity_poly.pdbx_seq_one_letter_code
_entity_poly.pdbx_strand_id
1 'polypeptide(L)'
;MTLSALRALPVEELPAACARVRRFALSQTREKAGHLAASLGAAELTVALHYVLNTPEDVLLWDVGHQAYLHKIITDRAGTFATQRKPGGLSGFPKRAESPFDAFGAGHSSTALSAALGFWRADAATGRRRQRVAVVGDGALTGGMSFEALNDGGGAGADVLLILNDNGLSIEPTVGALARGGALAYRRFFESLGWTYWDARLAETSSFPNSGIPVDGNDCPAVVAALRAALSQPGPRVLHVRTHRPDPAEWGAPEKPAPAAAFQSLFADALLAAAAADDRVVALTAAMAPGAGLDRFRAVHPDRTVDVGIAEQHAVTTAAALAAAGRKPVVSLYSTFFQRAVDQWIHDVALQNLPVVLCLDRAGWVGEDGPTHHGVFDVALLRSIPNTTVYAPRNGATLARMLHRALDSGTPTVLRYPRGLAPQDDGLVESAEGALLFQEATAAALREAAPEAATQNATAPKSILHWAAGTTASAVAQHCPHDAVWYVGRIQPLPEGALRAAAHANPGAEWHVWEDAQAVGGLCEGIAAWAARHFPGLRVVPHGYGPAFLPHGSGPAPLFGDLNDGPIASEGV
;
A
#
# COMPACT_ATOMS: atom_id res chain seq x y z
N MET A 1 6.40 28.39 -12.88
CA MET A 1 5.28 28.92 -13.72
C MET A 1 4.03 28.83 -12.86
N THR A 2 3.31 29.92 -12.66
CA THR A 2 2.05 29.91 -11.90
C THR A 2 0.89 29.44 -12.78
N LEU A 3 -0.21 28.98 -12.17
CA LEU A 3 -1.41 28.56 -12.88
C LEU A 3 -2.02 29.71 -13.73
N SER A 4 -2.01 30.92 -13.20
CA SER A 4 -2.46 32.12 -13.94
C SER A 4 -1.60 32.38 -15.18
N ALA A 5 -0.27 32.29 -15.06
CA ALA A 5 0.63 32.44 -16.19
C ALA A 5 0.44 31.33 -17.25
N LEU A 6 0.18 30.09 -16.82
CA LEU A 6 -0.13 29.00 -17.73
C LEU A 6 -1.39 29.27 -18.55
N ARG A 7 -2.47 29.68 -17.90
CA ARG A 7 -3.76 29.95 -18.55
C ARG A 7 -3.74 31.15 -19.50
N ALA A 8 -2.76 32.03 -19.37
CA ALA A 8 -2.56 33.18 -20.24
C ALA A 8 -1.76 32.88 -21.55
N LEU A 9 -1.16 31.67 -21.66
CA LEU A 9 -0.37 31.29 -22.81
C LEU A 9 -1.27 31.01 -24.04
N PRO A 10 -0.80 31.33 -25.25
CA PRO A 10 -1.36 30.77 -26.48
C PRO A 10 -1.20 29.23 -26.47
N VAL A 11 -2.13 28.53 -27.13
CA VAL A 11 -2.12 27.04 -27.16
C VAL A 11 -0.81 26.51 -27.77
N GLU A 12 -0.26 27.23 -28.76
CA GLU A 12 0.98 26.89 -29.45
C GLU A 12 2.22 26.93 -28.56
N GLU A 13 2.16 27.63 -27.43
CA GLU A 13 3.26 27.71 -26.44
C GLU A 13 3.17 26.63 -25.34
N LEU A 14 2.08 25.87 -25.28
CA LEU A 14 1.91 24.83 -24.25
C LEU A 14 2.97 23.71 -24.31
N PRO A 15 3.46 23.24 -25.48
CA PRO A 15 4.57 22.28 -25.52
C PRO A 15 5.83 22.79 -24.82
N ALA A 16 6.16 24.08 -24.95
CA ALA A 16 7.27 24.70 -24.24
C ALA A 16 7.01 24.78 -22.72
N ALA A 17 5.76 25.00 -22.32
CA ALA A 17 5.34 24.95 -20.91
C ALA A 17 5.49 23.55 -20.32
N CYS A 18 5.06 22.50 -21.02
CA CYS A 18 5.26 21.09 -20.62
C CYS A 18 6.75 20.78 -20.40
N ALA A 19 7.60 21.17 -21.36
CA ALA A 19 9.04 20.98 -21.24
C ALA A 19 9.65 21.72 -20.03
N ARG A 20 9.16 22.91 -19.69
CA ARG A 20 9.61 23.65 -18.48
C ARG A 20 9.22 22.93 -17.20
N VAL A 21 7.98 22.46 -17.09
CA VAL A 21 7.50 21.76 -15.90
C VAL A 21 8.22 20.42 -15.70
N ARG A 22 8.47 19.68 -16.79
CA ARG A 22 9.28 18.45 -16.76
C ARG A 22 10.71 18.71 -16.26
N ARG A 23 11.40 19.70 -16.83
CA ARG A 23 12.76 20.06 -16.37
C ARG A 23 12.78 20.45 -14.91
N PHE A 24 11.80 21.21 -14.46
CA PHE A 24 11.70 21.57 -13.04
C PHE A 24 11.52 20.32 -12.15
N ALA A 25 10.59 19.43 -12.48
CA ALA A 25 10.36 18.20 -11.74
C ALA A 25 11.65 17.34 -11.65
N LEU A 26 12.33 17.14 -12.78
CA LEU A 26 13.61 16.43 -12.85
C LEU A 26 14.68 17.07 -11.97
N SER A 27 14.80 18.41 -11.96
CA SER A 27 15.79 19.12 -11.14
C SER A 27 15.56 18.94 -9.65
N GLN A 28 14.32 18.72 -9.21
CA GLN A 28 13.95 18.61 -7.79
C GLN A 28 13.93 17.17 -7.27
N THR A 29 13.77 16.17 -8.15
CA THR A 29 13.47 14.78 -7.72
C THR A 29 14.41 13.74 -8.32
N ARG A 30 15.40 14.13 -9.12
CA ARG A 30 16.28 13.22 -9.90
C ARG A 30 16.92 12.10 -9.08
N GLU A 31 17.27 12.38 -7.83
CA GLU A 31 17.93 11.44 -6.92
C GLU A 31 16.96 10.73 -5.96
N LYS A 32 15.66 11.02 -6.05
CA LYS A 32 14.67 10.53 -5.10
C LYS A 32 13.86 9.40 -5.72
N ALA A 33 13.67 8.32 -4.96
CA ALA A 33 12.71 7.29 -5.26
C ALA A 33 11.28 7.89 -5.31
N GLY A 34 10.39 7.31 -6.09
CA GLY A 34 8.99 7.70 -6.17
C GLY A 34 8.42 7.54 -7.57
N HIS A 35 7.28 8.18 -7.81
CA HIS A 35 6.50 8.01 -9.03
C HIS A 35 6.82 9.05 -10.12
N LEU A 36 8.11 9.44 -10.24
CA LEU A 36 8.52 10.49 -11.18
C LEU A 36 8.20 10.13 -12.64
N ALA A 37 8.50 8.88 -13.05
CA ALA A 37 8.24 8.39 -14.41
C ALA A 37 6.77 8.54 -14.82
N ALA A 38 5.85 8.11 -13.96
CA ALA A 38 4.41 8.24 -14.19
C ALA A 38 3.97 9.70 -14.32
N SER A 39 4.52 10.57 -13.47
CA SER A 39 4.24 12.00 -13.51
C SER A 39 4.79 12.69 -14.76
N LEU A 40 6.00 12.34 -15.20
CA LEU A 40 6.59 12.87 -16.44
C LEU A 40 5.81 12.40 -17.66
N GLY A 41 5.33 11.15 -17.67
CA GLY A 41 4.49 10.62 -18.75
C GLY A 41 3.13 11.32 -18.90
N ALA A 42 2.61 11.90 -17.81
CA ALA A 42 1.34 12.63 -17.80
C ALA A 42 1.51 14.16 -17.90
N ALA A 43 2.65 14.67 -18.39
CA ALA A 43 2.95 16.09 -18.34
C ALA A 43 2.02 16.92 -19.22
N GLU A 44 1.84 16.55 -20.49
CA GLU A 44 0.97 17.25 -21.43
C GLU A 44 -0.49 17.18 -20.98
N LEU A 45 -0.93 16.00 -20.53
CA LEU A 45 -2.27 15.82 -19.96
C LEU A 45 -2.47 16.73 -18.73
N THR A 46 -1.50 16.80 -17.82
CA THR A 46 -1.58 17.65 -16.62
C THR A 46 -1.66 19.13 -16.99
N VAL A 47 -0.81 19.59 -17.92
CA VAL A 47 -0.80 20.97 -18.41
C VAL A 47 -2.13 21.30 -19.10
N ALA A 48 -2.61 20.43 -19.99
CA ALA A 48 -3.87 20.62 -20.71
C ALA A 48 -5.08 20.71 -19.76
N LEU A 49 -5.14 19.82 -18.75
CA LEU A 49 -6.20 19.83 -17.73
C LEU A 49 -6.23 21.17 -16.96
N HIS A 50 -5.08 21.65 -16.50
CA HIS A 50 -5.00 22.91 -15.77
C HIS A 50 -5.18 24.15 -16.66
N TYR A 51 -4.93 24.02 -17.95
CA TYR A 51 -5.19 25.06 -18.93
C TYR A 51 -6.68 25.20 -19.23
N VAL A 52 -7.42 24.08 -19.31
CA VAL A 52 -8.84 24.07 -19.69
C VAL A 52 -9.77 24.23 -18.50
N LEU A 53 -9.48 23.57 -17.37
CA LEU A 53 -10.34 23.56 -16.19
C LEU A 53 -10.12 24.80 -15.33
N ASN A 54 -11.20 25.32 -14.75
CA ASN A 54 -11.14 26.39 -13.75
C ASN A 54 -10.91 25.83 -12.34
N THR A 55 -9.79 25.10 -12.14
CA THR A 55 -9.42 24.61 -10.81
C THR A 55 -8.99 25.76 -9.88
N PRO A 56 -9.33 25.73 -8.56
CA PRO A 56 -9.93 24.61 -7.80
C PRO A 56 -11.47 24.58 -7.82
N GLU A 57 -12.16 25.49 -8.53
CA GLU A 57 -13.62 25.46 -8.63
C GLU A 57 -14.14 24.20 -9.33
N ASP A 58 -13.54 23.87 -10.46
CA ASP A 58 -13.75 22.57 -11.11
C ASP A 58 -13.04 21.47 -10.34
N VAL A 59 -13.67 20.30 -10.24
CA VAL A 59 -13.15 19.13 -9.53
C VAL A 59 -12.25 18.33 -10.46
N LEU A 60 -10.96 18.26 -10.13
CA LEU A 60 -9.98 17.39 -10.78
C LEU A 60 -9.49 16.34 -9.78
N LEU A 61 -9.68 15.06 -10.15
CA LEU A 61 -9.35 13.90 -9.32
C LEU A 61 -8.31 13.04 -10.03
N TRP A 62 -7.33 12.58 -9.27
CA TRP A 62 -6.27 11.71 -9.75
C TRP A 62 -6.40 10.33 -9.11
N ASP A 63 -6.65 9.30 -9.92
CA ASP A 63 -6.69 7.92 -9.41
C ASP A 63 -5.30 7.46 -9.02
N VAL A 64 -5.16 6.76 -7.88
CA VAL A 64 -3.88 6.51 -7.20
C VAL A 64 -3.16 7.83 -6.83
N GLY A 65 -3.03 8.75 -7.78
CA GLY A 65 -2.36 10.04 -7.61
C GLY A 65 -0.84 9.99 -7.75
N HIS A 66 -0.28 8.86 -8.17
CA HIS A 66 1.16 8.70 -8.43
C HIS A 66 1.67 9.55 -9.60
N GLN A 67 0.78 9.96 -10.52
CA GLN A 67 1.07 10.83 -11.67
C GLN A 67 0.91 12.33 -11.34
N ALA A 68 0.61 12.72 -10.09
CA ALA A 68 0.20 14.07 -9.73
C ALA A 68 1.35 15.03 -9.33
N TYR A 69 2.62 14.69 -9.57
CA TYR A 69 3.73 15.59 -9.20
C TYR A 69 3.66 16.94 -9.93
N LEU A 70 3.37 16.89 -11.24
CA LEU A 70 3.26 18.11 -12.04
C LEU A 70 2.02 18.94 -11.68
N HIS A 71 0.92 18.27 -11.29
CA HIS A 71 -0.24 18.93 -10.71
C HIS A 71 0.17 19.78 -9.47
N LYS A 72 0.94 19.19 -8.53
CA LYS A 72 1.43 19.93 -7.35
C LYS A 72 2.32 21.11 -7.75
N ILE A 73 3.22 20.93 -8.72
CA ILE A 73 4.12 22.00 -9.20
C ILE A 73 3.34 23.16 -9.81
N ILE A 74 2.32 22.87 -10.63
CA ILE A 74 1.51 23.89 -11.32
C ILE A 74 0.59 24.62 -10.33
N THR A 75 0.13 23.95 -9.26
CA THR A 75 -0.81 24.45 -8.27
C THR A 75 -0.12 24.94 -7.00
N ASP A 76 0.77 25.92 -7.13
CA ASP A 76 1.38 26.75 -6.07
C ASP A 76 2.36 26.02 -5.11
N ARG A 77 2.67 24.73 -5.34
CA ARG A 77 3.60 23.96 -4.50
C ARG A 77 5.02 23.82 -5.08
N ALA A 78 5.35 24.54 -6.16
CA ALA A 78 6.68 24.50 -6.74
C ALA A 78 7.79 24.91 -5.76
N GLY A 79 7.54 25.93 -4.93
CA GLY A 79 8.52 26.42 -3.93
C GLY A 79 8.86 25.42 -2.84
N THR A 80 7.92 24.56 -2.48
CA THR A 80 8.07 23.54 -1.43
C THR A 80 8.30 22.14 -2.01
N PHE A 81 8.30 21.98 -3.33
CA PHE A 81 8.34 20.67 -3.97
C PHE A 81 9.58 19.84 -3.62
N ALA A 82 10.70 20.48 -3.28
CA ALA A 82 11.90 19.80 -2.80
C ALA A 82 11.72 19.04 -1.48
N THR A 83 10.62 19.32 -0.73
CA THR A 83 10.28 18.63 0.52
C THR A 83 9.39 17.39 0.32
N GLN A 84 9.00 17.09 -0.92
CA GLN A 84 8.09 15.99 -1.20
C GLN A 84 8.62 14.65 -0.67
N ARG A 85 7.76 13.88 0.00
CA ARG A 85 8.05 12.58 0.65
C ARG A 85 9.06 12.67 1.81
N LYS A 86 9.42 13.87 2.26
CA LYS A 86 10.27 14.08 3.45
C LYS A 86 9.41 14.33 4.69
N PRO A 87 9.91 14.04 5.90
CA PRO A 87 9.20 14.35 7.14
C PRO A 87 8.75 15.81 7.18
N GLY A 88 7.47 16.05 7.50
CA GLY A 88 6.88 17.37 7.54
C GLY A 88 6.72 18.10 6.19
N GLY A 89 7.10 17.46 5.09
CA GLY A 89 7.00 17.99 3.73
C GLY A 89 5.74 17.57 2.99
N LEU A 90 5.76 17.77 1.65
CA LEU A 90 4.63 17.40 0.79
C LEU A 90 4.49 15.87 0.68
N SER A 91 3.25 15.39 0.71
CA SER A 91 2.89 13.99 0.44
C SER A 91 3.27 13.58 -0.99
N GLY A 92 3.57 12.30 -1.18
CA GLY A 92 3.77 11.71 -2.51
C GLY A 92 2.50 11.65 -3.37
N PHE A 93 1.33 11.83 -2.74
CA PHE A 93 0.00 11.73 -3.36
C PHE A 93 -0.82 13.01 -3.09
N PRO A 94 -1.89 13.27 -3.85
CA PRO A 94 -2.84 14.34 -3.53
C PRO A 94 -3.37 14.22 -2.10
N LYS A 95 -3.40 15.33 -1.38
CA LYS A 95 -3.82 15.40 0.02
C LYS A 95 -4.61 16.68 0.29
N ARG A 96 -5.89 16.56 0.63
CA ARG A 96 -6.79 17.71 0.83
C ARG A 96 -6.26 18.76 1.81
N ALA A 97 -5.53 18.33 2.84
CA ALA A 97 -4.96 19.25 3.81
C ALA A 97 -3.75 20.05 3.30
N GLU A 98 -3.20 19.70 2.14
CA GLU A 98 -2.07 20.42 1.54
C GLU A 98 -2.50 21.57 0.64
N SER A 99 -3.63 21.42 -0.07
CA SER A 99 -4.03 22.39 -1.09
C SER A 99 -5.51 22.27 -1.44
N PRO A 100 -6.21 23.38 -1.71
CA PRO A 100 -7.58 23.36 -2.22
C PRO A 100 -7.68 22.73 -3.63
N PHE A 101 -6.57 22.61 -4.36
CA PHE A 101 -6.52 21.94 -5.65
C PHE A 101 -6.57 20.41 -5.54
N ASP A 102 -6.27 19.85 -4.37
CA ASP A 102 -6.42 18.42 -4.07
C ASP A 102 -7.85 18.16 -3.56
N ALA A 103 -8.82 18.13 -4.46
CA ALA A 103 -10.24 18.01 -4.12
C ALA A 103 -10.55 16.72 -3.32
N PHE A 104 -9.78 15.65 -3.54
CA PHE A 104 -9.88 14.38 -2.82
C PHE A 104 -8.49 13.77 -2.60
N GLY A 105 -8.30 13.08 -1.47
CA GLY A 105 -7.07 12.35 -1.17
C GLY A 105 -6.93 11.10 -2.05
N ALA A 106 -5.69 10.72 -2.35
CA ALA A 106 -5.40 9.55 -3.17
C ALA A 106 -4.26 8.73 -2.55
N GLY A 107 -3.98 7.56 -3.13
CA GLY A 107 -2.95 6.61 -2.70
C GLY A 107 -3.30 5.18 -3.13
N HIS A 108 -4.52 4.74 -2.88
CA HIS A 108 -5.06 3.48 -3.41
C HIS A 108 -5.80 3.71 -4.73
N SER A 109 -5.75 2.72 -5.64
CA SER A 109 -6.35 2.81 -6.98
C SER A 109 -7.87 2.72 -6.97
N SER A 110 -8.48 3.05 -8.12
CA SER A 110 -9.89 2.80 -8.46
C SER A 110 -10.90 3.63 -7.65
N THR A 111 -10.47 4.71 -6.98
CA THR A 111 -11.34 5.53 -6.11
C THR A 111 -11.84 6.80 -6.80
N ALA A 112 -11.11 7.32 -7.79
CA ALA A 112 -11.36 8.65 -8.33
C ALA A 112 -12.72 8.77 -9.02
N LEU A 113 -13.17 7.74 -9.73
CA LEU A 113 -14.47 7.79 -10.42
C LEU A 113 -15.62 7.78 -9.42
N SER A 114 -15.59 6.93 -8.39
CA SER A 114 -16.58 6.94 -7.31
C SER A 114 -16.64 8.29 -6.60
N ALA A 115 -15.47 8.91 -6.34
CA ALA A 115 -15.41 10.26 -5.76
C ALA A 115 -16.01 11.31 -6.70
N ALA A 116 -15.76 11.24 -8.02
CA ALA A 116 -16.38 12.14 -9.01
C ALA A 116 -17.90 12.05 -9.02
N LEU A 117 -18.45 10.83 -8.94
CA LEU A 117 -19.90 10.60 -8.81
C LEU A 117 -20.46 11.18 -7.51
N GLY A 118 -19.72 11.06 -6.40
CA GLY A 118 -20.09 11.69 -5.13
C GLY A 118 -20.15 13.22 -5.25
N PHE A 119 -19.16 13.85 -5.88
CA PHE A 119 -19.18 15.29 -6.17
C PHE A 119 -20.33 15.69 -7.10
N TRP A 120 -20.60 14.91 -8.15
CA TRP A 120 -21.72 15.16 -9.04
C TRP A 120 -23.07 15.15 -8.30
N ARG A 121 -23.33 14.17 -7.43
CA ARG A 121 -24.54 14.11 -6.63
C ARG A 121 -24.67 15.27 -5.65
N ALA A 122 -23.58 15.65 -5.00
CA ALA A 122 -23.57 16.78 -4.08
C ALA A 122 -23.84 18.11 -4.79
N ASP A 123 -23.24 18.31 -5.97
CA ASP A 123 -23.45 19.50 -6.78
C ASP A 123 -24.90 19.56 -7.32
N ALA A 124 -25.46 18.43 -7.75
CA ALA A 124 -26.86 18.34 -8.17
C ALA A 124 -27.83 18.72 -7.04
N ALA A 125 -27.58 18.27 -5.81
CA ALA A 125 -28.39 18.59 -4.64
C ALA A 125 -28.34 20.08 -4.26
N THR A 126 -27.25 20.79 -4.59
CA THR A 126 -27.03 22.21 -4.24
C THR A 126 -27.19 23.15 -5.44
N GLY A 127 -27.49 22.63 -6.64
CA GLY A 127 -27.57 23.42 -7.87
C GLY A 127 -26.22 23.96 -8.35
N ARG A 128 -25.11 23.49 -7.81
CA ARG A 128 -23.76 23.94 -8.19
C ARG A 128 -23.39 23.43 -9.59
N ARG A 129 -22.91 24.32 -10.43
CA ARG A 129 -22.46 24.00 -11.81
C ARG A 129 -20.95 24.12 -11.89
N ARG A 130 -20.26 23.02 -12.19
CA ARG A 130 -18.81 22.94 -12.41
C ARG A 130 -18.47 21.64 -13.13
N GLN A 131 -17.27 21.56 -13.68
CA GLN A 131 -16.76 20.32 -14.28
C GLN A 131 -16.29 19.34 -13.17
N ARG A 132 -16.42 18.03 -13.44
CA ARG A 132 -15.95 16.94 -12.56
C ARG A 132 -15.20 15.96 -13.45
N VAL A 133 -13.89 15.93 -13.27
CA VAL A 133 -12.97 15.19 -14.12
C VAL A 133 -12.18 14.21 -13.25
N ALA A 134 -12.23 12.92 -13.58
CA ALA A 134 -11.45 11.86 -12.95
C ALA A 134 -10.41 11.33 -13.94
N VAL A 135 -9.12 11.42 -13.60
CA VAL A 135 -8.03 10.84 -14.38
C VAL A 135 -7.74 9.46 -13.82
N VAL A 136 -8.01 8.41 -14.60
CA VAL A 136 -7.88 7.02 -14.22
C VAL A 136 -6.90 6.32 -15.17
N GLY A 137 -5.85 5.68 -14.63
CA GLY A 137 -4.94 4.87 -15.42
C GLY A 137 -5.59 3.56 -15.88
N ASP A 138 -5.13 3.02 -17.01
CA ASP A 138 -5.59 1.74 -17.55
C ASP A 138 -5.44 0.58 -16.54
N GLY A 139 -4.36 0.56 -15.73
CA GLY A 139 -4.21 -0.38 -14.63
C GLY A 139 -5.26 -0.20 -13.52
N ALA A 140 -5.53 1.04 -13.09
CA ALA A 140 -6.53 1.36 -12.07
C ALA A 140 -7.97 1.05 -12.54
N LEU A 141 -8.21 1.08 -13.84
CA LEU A 141 -9.48 0.70 -14.43
C LEU A 141 -9.80 -0.79 -14.23
N THR A 142 -8.79 -1.64 -14.01
CA THR A 142 -8.99 -3.09 -13.77
C THR A 142 -9.52 -3.41 -12.37
N GLY A 143 -9.53 -2.44 -11.44
CA GLY A 143 -10.04 -2.64 -10.08
C GLY A 143 -11.57 -2.68 -10.02
N GLY A 144 -12.12 -3.51 -9.14
CA GLY A 144 -13.57 -3.73 -9.00
C GLY A 144 -14.37 -2.43 -8.81
N MET A 145 -13.90 -1.52 -7.94
CA MET A 145 -14.56 -0.23 -7.71
C MET A 145 -14.70 0.62 -8.98
N SER A 146 -13.76 0.53 -9.94
CA SER A 146 -13.89 1.22 -11.22
C SER A 146 -15.08 0.70 -12.02
N PHE A 147 -15.28 -0.63 -12.06
CA PHE A 147 -16.44 -1.25 -12.72
C PHE A 147 -17.76 -0.89 -12.03
N GLU A 148 -17.78 -0.90 -10.69
CA GLU A 148 -18.96 -0.48 -9.90
C GLU A 148 -19.33 0.98 -10.22
N ALA A 149 -18.36 1.89 -10.22
CA ALA A 149 -18.57 3.30 -10.50
C ALA A 149 -18.98 3.55 -11.96
N LEU A 150 -18.43 2.81 -12.91
CA LEU A 150 -18.84 2.89 -14.31
C LEU A 150 -20.30 2.47 -14.52
N ASN A 151 -20.69 1.36 -13.89
CA ASN A 151 -22.06 0.87 -13.95
C ASN A 151 -23.06 1.87 -13.31
N ASP A 152 -22.74 2.40 -12.14
CA ASP A 152 -23.55 3.40 -11.44
C ASP A 152 -23.63 4.72 -12.23
N GLY A 153 -22.50 5.26 -12.68
CA GLY A 153 -22.44 6.54 -13.38
C GLY A 153 -23.13 6.52 -14.73
N GLY A 154 -22.99 5.44 -15.50
CA GLY A 154 -23.69 5.26 -16.77
C GLY A 154 -25.21 5.12 -16.58
N GLY A 155 -25.64 4.25 -15.64
CA GLY A 155 -27.05 4.06 -15.33
C GLY A 155 -27.75 5.33 -14.79
N ALA A 156 -27.01 6.16 -14.04
CA ALA A 156 -27.51 7.42 -13.51
C ALA A 156 -27.45 8.60 -14.50
N GLY A 157 -26.81 8.46 -15.64
CA GLY A 157 -26.58 9.58 -16.58
C GLY A 157 -25.68 10.68 -15.99
N ALA A 158 -24.67 10.30 -15.20
CA ALA A 158 -23.85 11.22 -14.42
C ALA A 158 -23.06 12.20 -15.29
N ASP A 159 -23.15 13.49 -15.02
CA ASP A 159 -22.36 14.52 -15.70
C ASP A 159 -20.92 14.56 -15.16
N VAL A 160 -20.12 13.58 -15.56
CA VAL A 160 -18.73 13.35 -15.17
C VAL A 160 -17.91 13.02 -16.42
N LEU A 161 -16.69 13.57 -16.50
CA LEU A 161 -15.69 13.19 -17.50
C LEU A 161 -14.64 12.27 -16.87
N LEU A 162 -14.54 11.06 -17.36
CA LEU A 162 -13.43 10.14 -17.09
C LEU A 162 -12.35 10.36 -18.16
N ILE A 163 -11.13 10.61 -17.75
CA ILE A 163 -9.96 10.56 -18.62
C ILE A 163 -9.32 9.18 -18.43
N LEU A 164 -9.40 8.34 -19.44
CA LEU A 164 -8.64 7.09 -19.47
C LEU A 164 -7.21 7.40 -19.93
N ASN A 165 -6.30 7.44 -18.96
CA ASN A 165 -4.86 7.63 -19.19
C ASN A 165 -4.23 6.27 -19.49
N ASP A 166 -4.20 5.88 -20.76
CA ASP A 166 -3.71 4.59 -21.23
C ASP A 166 -2.23 4.69 -21.62
N ASN A 167 -1.36 4.07 -20.85
CA ASN A 167 0.05 3.87 -21.20
C ASN A 167 0.45 2.40 -21.32
N GLY A 168 -0.52 1.48 -21.19
CA GLY A 168 -0.32 0.05 -21.24
C GLY A 168 0.39 -0.54 -20.01
N LEU A 169 0.61 0.27 -18.98
CA LEU A 169 1.40 -0.08 -17.80
C LEU A 169 0.66 0.28 -16.50
N SER A 170 0.65 -0.65 -15.57
CA SER A 170 0.50 -0.37 -14.15
C SER A 170 1.92 -0.24 -13.54
N ILE A 171 2.32 -1.11 -12.64
CA ILE A 171 3.75 -1.35 -12.33
C ILE A 171 4.36 -2.23 -13.43
N GLU A 172 3.62 -3.24 -13.88
CA GLU A 172 3.87 -4.11 -15.03
C GLU A 172 2.84 -3.83 -16.16
N PRO A 173 2.97 -4.47 -17.33
CA PRO A 173 1.97 -4.40 -18.38
C PRO A 173 0.57 -4.71 -17.84
N THR A 174 -0.40 -3.86 -18.19
CA THR A 174 -1.80 -4.04 -17.75
C THR A 174 -2.36 -5.34 -18.30
N VAL A 175 -2.95 -6.15 -17.45
CA VAL A 175 -3.50 -7.47 -17.80
C VAL A 175 -5.02 -7.41 -18.03
N GLY A 176 -5.56 -8.47 -18.60
CA GLY A 176 -7.00 -8.67 -18.77
C GLY A 176 -7.51 -8.44 -20.19
N ALA A 177 -8.79 -8.67 -20.39
CA ALA A 177 -9.42 -8.66 -21.72
C ALA A 177 -9.46 -7.25 -22.33
N LEU A 178 -9.72 -6.21 -21.52
CA LEU A 178 -9.77 -4.82 -21.99
C LEU A 178 -8.41 -4.38 -22.51
N ALA A 179 -7.33 -4.64 -21.76
CA ALA A 179 -5.96 -4.29 -22.17
C ALA A 179 -5.57 -5.01 -23.47
N ARG A 180 -5.85 -6.32 -23.58
CA ARG A 180 -5.55 -7.10 -24.81
C ARG A 180 -6.38 -6.66 -26.01
N GLY A 181 -7.60 -6.23 -25.81
CA GLY A 181 -8.50 -5.80 -26.89
C GLY A 181 -8.27 -4.35 -27.34
N GLY A 182 -7.43 -3.59 -26.64
CA GLY A 182 -7.06 -2.22 -26.99
C GLY A 182 -8.24 -1.26 -27.04
N ALA A 183 -8.04 -0.13 -27.77
CA ALA A 183 -9.00 0.96 -27.79
C ALA A 183 -10.44 0.56 -28.24
N LEU A 184 -10.56 -0.39 -29.13
CA LEU A 184 -11.88 -0.88 -29.58
C LEU A 184 -12.63 -1.64 -28.48
N ALA A 185 -11.90 -2.43 -27.65
CA ALA A 185 -12.50 -3.11 -26.51
C ALA A 185 -12.95 -2.10 -25.45
N TYR A 186 -12.12 -1.11 -25.12
CA TYR A 186 -12.48 -0.01 -24.22
C TYR A 186 -13.73 0.72 -24.72
N ARG A 187 -13.78 1.11 -25.97
CA ARG A 187 -14.93 1.79 -26.55
C ARG A 187 -16.23 0.98 -26.38
N ARG A 188 -16.23 -0.27 -26.82
CA ARG A 188 -17.42 -1.15 -26.71
C ARG A 188 -17.86 -1.33 -25.26
N PHE A 189 -16.91 -1.48 -24.38
CA PHE A 189 -17.18 -1.62 -22.95
C PHE A 189 -17.85 -0.39 -22.35
N PHE A 190 -17.28 0.81 -22.57
CA PHE A 190 -17.85 2.05 -22.06
C PHE A 190 -19.23 2.37 -22.66
N GLU A 191 -19.36 2.23 -23.97
CA GLU A 191 -20.66 2.46 -24.67
C GLU A 191 -21.74 1.49 -24.17
N SER A 192 -21.42 0.24 -23.87
CA SER A 192 -22.35 -0.74 -23.31
C SER A 192 -22.89 -0.36 -21.94
N LEU A 193 -22.14 0.45 -21.19
CA LEU A 193 -22.53 0.97 -19.87
C LEU A 193 -23.18 2.37 -19.95
N GLY A 194 -23.44 2.90 -21.16
CA GLY A 194 -24.08 4.20 -21.35
C GLY A 194 -23.13 5.40 -21.30
N TRP A 195 -21.81 5.17 -21.38
CA TRP A 195 -20.82 6.24 -21.45
C TRP A 195 -20.54 6.64 -22.90
N THR A 196 -20.52 7.94 -23.18
CA THR A 196 -20.07 8.46 -24.49
C THR A 196 -18.55 8.41 -24.56
N TYR A 197 -18.03 7.66 -25.52
CA TYR A 197 -16.59 7.48 -25.71
C TYR A 197 -16.03 8.48 -26.72
N TRP A 198 -15.00 9.24 -26.31
CA TRP A 198 -14.29 10.24 -27.08
C TRP A 198 -12.88 9.78 -27.41
N ASP A 199 -12.51 9.93 -28.69
CA ASP A 199 -11.18 9.62 -29.23
C ASP A 199 -10.65 10.74 -30.12
N ALA A 200 -9.45 10.56 -30.73
CA ALA A 200 -8.77 11.57 -31.53
C ALA A 200 -9.59 12.12 -32.69
N ARG A 201 -10.51 11.36 -33.28
CA ARG A 201 -11.28 11.78 -34.46
C ARG A 201 -12.53 12.56 -34.12
N LEU A 202 -13.10 12.36 -32.95
CA LEU A 202 -14.23 13.18 -32.49
C LEU A 202 -13.82 14.61 -32.17
N ALA A 203 -12.52 14.86 -31.97
CA ALA A 203 -11.98 16.20 -31.79
C ALA A 203 -11.85 16.99 -33.13
N GLU A 204 -11.78 16.30 -34.26
CA GLU A 204 -11.49 16.93 -35.56
C GLU A 204 -12.70 17.21 -36.44
N THR A 205 -13.76 16.40 -36.41
CA THR A 205 -15.00 16.68 -37.17
C THR A 205 -16.17 15.77 -36.79
N SER A 206 -17.40 16.29 -36.90
CA SER A 206 -18.68 15.66 -36.57
C SER A 206 -19.16 14.51 -37.48
N SER A 207 -18.33 13.94 -38.35
CA SER A 207 -18.83 13.09 -39.45
C SER A 207 -18.35 11.63 -39.51
N PHE A 208 -17.53 11.12 -38.56
CA PHE A 208 -17.14 9.70 -38.57
C PHE A 208 -17.12 9.05 -37.19
N PRO A 209 -18.08 8.16 -36.89
CA PRO A 209 -18.11 7.44 -35.63
C PRO A 209 -17.35 6.15 -35.73
N ASN A 210 -16.14 5.92 -35.53
CA ASN A 210 -15.62 4.51 -35.37
C ASN A 210 -14.11 4.29 -35.49
N SER A 211 -13.25 5.24 -35.15
CA SER A 211 -11.82 4.98 -35.31
C SER A 211 -11.19 4.15 -34.17
N GLY A 212 -11.68 4.30 -32.93
CA GLY A 212 -11.03 3.70 -31.77
C GLY A 212 -9.56 4.10 -31.61
N ILE A 213 -9.15 5.28 -32.13
CA ILE A 213 -7.78 5.79 -32.00
C ILE A 213 -7.74 6.75 -30.80
N PRO A 214 -7.00 6.43 -29.72
CA PRO A 214 -6.85 7.35 -28.60
C PRO A 214 -6.24 8.69 -29.00
N VAL A 215 -6.54 9.75 -28.25
CA VAL A 215 -5.86 11.04 -28.40
C VAL A 215 -4.39 10.86 -28.04
N ASP A 216 -3.48 11.42 -28.85
CA ASP A 216 -2.05 11.43 -28.51
C ASP A 216 -1.82 12.30 -27.28
N GLY A 217 -1.54 11.67 -26.17
CA GLY A 217 -1.31 12.31 -24.88
C GLY A 217 -0.01 13.10 -24.81
N ASN A 218 0.89 12.98 -25.79
CA ASN A 218 2.12 13.76 -25.89
C ASN A 218 1.93 15.03 -26.75
N ASP A 219 0.78 15.19 -27.40
CA ASP A 219 0.38 16.41 -28.12
C ASP A 219 -0.55 17.26 -27.24
N CYS A 220 0.03 18.21 -26.48
CA CYS A 220 -0.74 19.05 -25.56
C CYS A 220 -1.84 19.88 -26.27
N PRO A 221 -1.63 20.52 -27.42
CA PRO A 221 -2.69 21.14 -28.21
C PRO A 221 -3.84 20.20 -28.58
N ALA A 222 -3.54 18.98 -29.02
CA ALA A 222 -4.57 17.99 -29.35
C ALA A 222 -5.37 17.58 -28.10
N VAL A 223 -4.70 17.37 -26.97
CA VAL A 223 -5.37 17.08 -25.68
C VAL A 223 -6.28 18.24 -25.26
N VAL A 224 -5.84 19.50 -25.40
CA VAL A 224 -6.67 20.70 -25.11
C VAL A 224 -7.91 20.73 -25.98
N ALA A 225 -7.79 20.49 -27.27
CA ALA A 225 -8.93 20.47 -28.20
C ALA A 225 -9.92 19.37 -27.82
N ALA A 226 -9.44 18.15 -27.54
CA ALA A 226 -10.27 17.02 -27.15
C ALA A 226 -10.98 17.26 -25.81
N LEU A 227 -10.29 17.83 -24.81
CA LEU A 227 -10.88 18.19 -23.52
C LEU A 227 -12.02 19.20 -23.68
N ARG A 228 -11.81 20.27 -24.44
CA ARG A 228 -12.84 21.27 -24.71
C ARG A 228 -14.05 20.66 -25.39
N ALA A 229 -13.85 19.79 -26.37
CA ALA A 229 -14.93 19.09 -27.06
C ALA A 229 -15.71 18.15 -26.10
N ALA A 230 -15.02 17.32 -25.33
CA ALA A 230 -15.66 16.42 -24.39
C ALA A 230 -16.42 17.16 -23.28
N LEU A 231 -15.86 18.26 -22.76
CA LEU A 231 -16.48 19.07 -21.70
C LEU A 231 -17.69 19.91 -22.18
N SER A 232 -17.84 20.11 -23.47
CA SER A 232 -18.99 20.84 -24.03
C SER A 232 -20.28 20.02 -24.04
N GLN A 233 -20.20 18.70 -23.84
CA GLN A 233 -21.35 17.80 -23.83
C GLN A 233 -21.69 17.38 -22.37
N PRO A 234 -22.97 17.25 -22.03
CA PRO A 234 -23.39 16.73 -20.72
C PRO A 234 -23.35 15.20 -20.67
N GLY A 235 -23.51 14.64 -19.47
CA GLY A 235 -23.67 13.20 -19.23
C GLY A 235 -22.36 12.46 -18.99
N PRO A 236 -22.41 11.13 -18.89
CA PRO A 236 -21.22 10.31 -18.62
C PRO A 236 -20.34 10.19 -19.87
N ARG A 237 -19.08 10.63 -19.75
CA ARG A 237 -18.14 10.74 -20.88
C ARG A 237 -16.80 10.14 -20.53
N VAL A 238 -16.19 9.47 -21.51
CA VAL A 238 -14.81 8.96 -21.42
C VAL A 238 -13.99 9.60 -22.53
N LEU A 239 -12.90 10.26 -22.18
CA LEU A 239 -11.87 10.68 -23.12
C LEU A 239 -10.67 9.73 -22.99
N HIS A 240 -10.40 8.98 -24.05
CA HIS A 240 -9.27 8.06 -24.11
C HIS A 240 -8.01 8.78 -24.61
N VAL A 241 -7.02 8.89 -23.73
CA VAL A 241 -5.74 9.56 -23.98
C VAL A 241 -4.63 8.55 -23.87
N ARG A 242 -3.84 8.39 -24.93
CA ARG A 242 -2.67 7.53 -24.94
C ARG A 242 -1.44 8.31 -24.54
N THR A 243 -0.84 7.94 -23.42
CA THR A 243 0.39 8.56 -22.92
C THR A 243 1.57 7.60 -23.00
N HIS A 244 2.77 8.13 -22.85
CA HIS A 244 3.98 7.34 -22.75
C HIS A 244 4.64 7.56 -21.39
N ARG A 245 4.86 6.47 -20.64
CA ARG A 245 5.63 6.50 -19.40
C ARG A 245 7.11 6.34 -19.74
N PRO A 246 7.95 7.38 -19.57
CA PRO A 246 9.37 7.29 -19.90
C PRO A 246 10.09 6.31 -18.95
N ASP A 247 11.12 5.65 -19.47
CA ASP A 247 11.96 4.75 -18.68
C ASP A 247 12.85 5.57 -17.73
N PRO A 248 12.92 5.24 -16.43
CA PRO A 248 13.84 5.87 -15.49
C PRO A 248 15.30 5.91 -15.96
N ALA A 249 15.74 4.97 -16.78
CA ALA A 249 17.08 4.96 -17.36
C ALA A 249 17.35 6.17 -18.27
N GLU A 250 16.31 6.75 -18.90
CA GLU A 250 16.47 7.92 -19.80
C GLU A 250 17.04 9.18 -19.12
N TRP A 251 16.89 9.28 -17.79
CA TRP A 251 17.49 10.38 -17.01
C TRP A 251 18.53 9.91 -15.98
N GLY A 252 19.06 8.69 -16.15
CA GLY A 252 20.15 8.16 -15.33
C GLY A 252 19.72 7.63 -13.96
N ALA A 253 18.48 7.22 -13.82
CA ALA A 253 17.91 6.62 -12.60
C ALA A 253 17.30 5.24 -12.87
N PRO A 254 18.07 4.24 -13.37
CA PRO A 254 17.54 2.91 -13.64
C PRO A 254 17.03 2.27 -12.34
N GLU A 255 15.97 1.49 -12.45
CA GLU A 255 15.51 0.66 -11.33
C GLU A 255 16.61 -0.31 -10.92
N LYS A 256 16.84 -0.39 -9.62
CA LYS A 256 17.78 -1.36 -9.05
C LYS A 256 16.99 -2.56 -8.56
N PRO A 257 17.45 -3.78 -8.86
CA PRO A 257 16.85 -4.97 -8.28
C PRO A 257 16.93 -4.92 -6.75
N ALA A 258 15.97 -5.55 -6.09
CA ALA A 258 16.01 -5.65 -4.64
C ALA A 258 17.29 -6.41 -4.20
N PRO A 259 17.93 -5.95 -3.11
CA PRO A 259 19.07 -6.68 -2.57
C PRO A 259 18.71 -8.14 -2.23
N ALA A 260 19.66 -9.07 -2.40
CA ALA A 260 19.43 -10.49 -2.12
C ALA A 260 18.98 -10.75 -0.66
N ALA A 261 19.46 -9.96 0.28
CA ALA A 261 19.06 -10.04 1.71
C ALA A 261 17.74 -9.30 2.03
N ALA A 262 17.04 -8.73 1.05
CA ALA A 262 15.73 -8.13 1.30
C ALA A 262 14.67 -9.23 1.51
N PHE A 263 13.68 -8.97 2.39
CA PHE A 263 12.61 -9.94 2.68
C PHE A 263 11.91 -10.45 1.43
N GLN A 264 11.60 -9.58 0.47
CA GLN A 264 10.97 -9.98 -0.81
C GLN A 264 11.83 -10.94 -1.62
N SER A 265 13.17 -10.79 -1.62
CA SER A 265 14.09 -11.68 -2.32
C SER A 265 14.17 -13.04 -1.62
N LEU A 266 14.26 -13.03 -0.29
CA LEU A 266 14.26 -14.24 0.53
C LEU A 266 12.94 -14.99 0.48
N PHE A 267 11.81 -14.27 0.38
CA PHE A 267 10.50 -14.86 0.13
C PHE A 267 10.45 -15.56 -1.24
N ALA A 268 10.96 -14.90 -2.29
CA ALA A 268 11.04 -15.51 -3.63
C ALA A 268 11.86 -16.81 -3.63
N ASP A 269 13.00 -16.82 -2.93
CA ASP A 269 13.84 -18.02 -2.80
C ASP A 269 13.11 -19.15 -2.06
N ALA A 270 12.45 -18.83 -0.94
CA ALA A 270 11.69 -19.82 -0.17
C ALA A 270 10.49 -20.37 -0.96
N LEU A 271 9.79 -19.51 -1.72
CA LEU A 271 8.66 -19.93 -2.53
C LEU A 271 9.10 -20.80 -3.71
N LEU A 272 10.22 -20.47 -4.39
CA LEU A 272 10.81 -21.29 -5.44
C LEU A 272 11.20 -22.68 -4.91
N ALA A 273 11.83 -22.74 -3.74
CA ALA A 273 12.18 -24.01 -3.10
C ALA A 273 10.93 -24.86 -2.78
N ALA A 274 9.88 -24.24 -2.25
CA ALA A 274 8.62 -24.92 -1.98
C ALA A 274 7.95 -25.45 -3.26
N ALA A 275 7.95 -24.66 -4.33
CA ALA A 275 7.35 -25.04 -5.61
C ALA A 275 8.16 -26.10 -6.36
N ALA A 276 9.45 -26.21 -6.13
CA ALA A 276 10.27 -27.29 -6.63
C ALA A 276 9.97 -28.62 -5.93
N ALA A 277 9.57 -28.57 -4.66
CA ALA A 277 9.22 -29.74 -3.87
C ALA A 277 7.75 -30.18 -4.04
N ASP A 278 6.85 -29.27 -4.38
CA ASP A 278 5.40 -29.53 -4.50
C ASP A 278 4.81 -28.77 -5.71
N ASP A 279 4.35 -29.52 -6.71
CA ASP A 279 3.77 -28.96 -7.94
C ASP A 279 2.39 -28.33 -7.74
N ARG A 280 1.77 -28.52 -6.60
CA ARG A 280 0.48 -27.90 -6.24
C ARG A 280 0.62 -26.43 -5.88
N VAL A 281 1.83 -25.94 -5.58
CA VAL A 281 2.07 -24.54 -5.22
C VAL A 281 1.79 -23.63 -6.42
N VAL A 282 0.90 -22.65 -6.22
CA VAL A 282 0.50 -21.62 -7.20
C VAL A 282 0.66 -20.26 -6.55
N ALA A 283 1.33 -19.33 -7.23
CA ALA A 283 1.51 -17.96 -6.77
C ALA A 283 0.50 -17.00 -7.41
N LEU A 284 -0.12 -16.14 -6.60
CA LEU A 284 -1.06 -15.11 -7.07
C LEU A 284 -0.60 -13.72 -6.60
N THR A 285 -0.83 -12.70 -7.44
CA THR A 285 -0.60 -11.29 -7.10
C THR A 285 -1.62 -10.39 -7.79
N ALA A 286 -1.71 -9.15 -7.32
CA ALA A 286 -2.54 -8.10 -7.91
C ALA A 286 -1.66 -6.97 -8.46
N ALA A 287 -1.15 -7.14 -9.69
CA ALA A 287 -0.30 -6.19 -10.43
C ALA A 287 1.02 -5.80 -9.72
N MET A 288 1.55 -6.68 -8.84
CA MET A 288 2.68 -6.37 -7.96
C MET A 288 3.81 -7.41 -8.05
N ALA A 289 3.92 -8.20 -9.13
CA ALA A 289 4.86 -9.30 -9.18
C ALA A 289 6.33 -8.92 -8.89
N PRO A 290 6.93 -7.85 -9.46
CA PRO A 290 8.30 -7.47 -9.12
C PRO A 290 8.43 -6.98 -7.68
N GLY A 291 7.46 -6.18 -7.21
CA GLY A 291 7.45 -5.68 -5.86
C GLY A 291 7.34 -6.76 -4.79
N ALA A 292 6.66 -7.86 -5.10
CA ALA A 292 6.46 -9.01 -4.23
C ALA A 292 7.49 -10.15 -4.46
N GLY A 293 8.47 -9.97 -5.36
CA GLY A 293 9.47 -11.00 -5.71
C GLY A 293 8.90 -12.15 -6.55
N LEU A 294 7.68 -12.03 -7.09
CA LEU A 294 7.03 -13.06 -7.89
C LEU A 294 7.42 -13.05 -9.38
N ASP A 295 8.13 -12.03 -9.85
CA ASP A 295 8.76 -12.01 -11.18
C ASP A 295 9.73 -13.17 -11.37
N ARG A 296 10.53 -13.48 -10.34
CA ARG A 296 11.44 -14.63 -10.31
C ARG A 296 10.68 -15.96 -10.33
N PHE A 297 9.58 -16.05 -9.59
CA PHE A 297 8.72 -17.24 -9.59
C PHE A 297 8.08 -17.45 -10.96
N ARG A 298 7.56 -16.38 -11.57
CA ARG A 298 6.95 -16.40 -12.91
C ARG A 298 7.96 -16.81 -14.01
N ALA A 299 9.21 -16.38 -13.88
CA ALA A 299 10.26 -16.78 -14.83
C ALA A 299 10.52 -18.30 -14.84
N VAL A 300 10.36 -18.98 -13.70
CA VAL A 300 10.56 -20.43 -13.55
C VAL A 300 9.26 -21.22 -13.73
N HIS A 301 8.15 -20.68 -13.24
CA HIS A 301 6.85 -21.35 -13.21
C HIS A 301 5.74 -20.45 -13.80
N PRO A 302 5.77 -20.11 -15.10
CA PRO A 302 4.78 -19.20 -15.71
C PRO A 302 3.35 -19.75 -15.61
N ASP A 303 3.14 -21.05 -15.77
CA ASP A 303 1.81 -21.69 -15.70
C ASP A 303 1.26 -21.81 -14.27
N ARG A 304 2.07 -21.53 -13.27
CA ARG A 304 1.69 -21.52 -11.85
C ARG A 304 1.72 -20.12 -11.25
N THR A 305 1.79 -19.09 -12.08
CA THR A 305 1.74 -17.69 -11.67
C THR A 305 0.48 -17.03 -12.23
N VAL A 306 -0.30 -16.41 -11.33
CA VAL A 306 -1.54 -15.72 -11.70
C VAL A 306 -1.42 -14.25 -11.27
N ASP A 307 -1.38 -13.35 -12.25
CA ASP A 307 -1.53 -11.93 -12.02
C ASP A 307 -2.95 -11.51 -12.45
N VAL A 308 -3.72 -10.98 -11.51
CA VAL A 308 -5.12 -10.62 -11.72
C VAL A 308 -5.34 -9.14 -12.08
N GLY A 309 -4.26 -8.37 -12.24
CA GLY A 309 -4.35 -6.90 -12.29
C GLY A 309 -4.59 -6.32 -10.91
N ILE A 310 -5.02 -5.05 -10.82
CA ILE A 310 -5.30 -4.42 -9.52
C ILE A 310 -6.68 -4.89 -9.01
N ALA A 311 -6.73 -6.13 -8.54
CA ALA A 311 -7.98 -6.81 -8.15
C ALA A 311 -7.76 -7.76 -6.95
N GLU A 312 -7.44 -7.20 -5.79
CA GLU A 312 -7.09 -7.94 -4.58
C GLU A 312 -8.21 -8.88 -4.13
N GLN A 313 -9.48 -8.45 -4.21
CA GLN A 313 -10.65 -9.27 -3.87
C GLN A 313 -10.69 -10.52 -4.74
N HIS A 314 -10.52 -10.33 -6.06
CA HIS A 314 -10.51 -11.42 -7.02
C HIS A 314 -9.36 -12.40 -6.78
N ALA A 315 -8.17 -11.89 -6.43
CA ALA A 315 -7.01 -12.73 -6.09
C ALA A 315 -7.30 -13.67 -4.92
N VAL A 316 -7.89 -13.15 -3.83
CA VAL A 316 -8.18 -13.93 -2.62
C VAL A 316 -9.28 -14.95 -2.85
N THR A 317 -10.39 -14.60 -3.51
CA THR A 317 -11.45 -15.56 -3.84
C THR A 317 -10.96 -16.64 -4.81
N THR A 318 -10.14 -16.27 -5.81
CA THR A 318 -9.53 -17.24 -6.73
C THR A 318 -8.61 -18.20 -5.97
N ALA A 319 -7.83 -17.71 -5.04
CA ALA A 319 -6.97 -18.55 -4.19
C ALA A 319 -7.81 -19.51 -3.33
N ALA A 320 -8.92 -19.06 -2.76
CA ALA A 320 -9.83 -19.92 -2.01
C ALA A 320 -10.34 -21.09 -2.88
N ALA A 321 -10.76 -20.81 -4.10
CA ALA A 321 -11.22 -21.83 -5.04
C ALA A 321 -10.09 -22.80 -5.45
N LEU A 322 -8.86 -22.29 -5.65
CA LEU A 322 -7.67 -23.14 -5.92
C LEU A 322 -7.37 -24.07 -4.75
N ALA A 323 -7.48 -23.56 -3.50
CA ALA A 323 -7.30 -24.38 -2.31
C ALA A 323 -8.38 -25.46 -2.20
N ALA A 324 -9.64 -25.11 -2.44
CA ALA A 324 -10.77 -26.07 -2.47
C ALA A 324 -10.58 -27.16 -3.56
N ALA A 325 -9.90 -26.82 -4.66
CA ALA A 325 -9.52 -27.76 -5.73
C ALA A 325 -8.22 -28.55 -5.45
N GLY A 326 -7.67 -28.46 -4.24
CA GLY A 326 -6.49 -29.24 -3.81
C GLY A 326 -5.14 -28.62 -4.21
N ARG A 327 -5.11 -27.36 -4.71
CA ARG A 327 -3.85 -26.62 -4.92
C ARG A 327 -3.38 -26.00 -3.61
N LYS A 328 -2.13 -25.53 -3.59
CA LYS A 328 -1.53 -24.77 -2.47
C LYS A 328 -1.30 -23.31 -2.91
N PRO A 329 -2.33 -22.46 -2.88
CA PRO A 329 -2.20 -21.08 -3.33
C PRO A 329 -1.44 -20.22 -2.31
N VAL A 330 -0.52 -19.40 -2.82
CA VAL A 330 0.22 -18.36 -2.09
C VAL A 330 -0.13 -17.03 -2.73
N VAL A 331 -0.89 -16.19 -2.02
CA VAL A 331 -1.25 -14.84 -2.46
C VAL A 331 -0.27 -13.85 -1.87
N SER A 332 0.42 -13.06 -2.68
CA SER A 332 1.32 -12.01 -2.22
C SER A 332 0.75 -10.64 -2.54
N LEU A 333 0.46 -9.87 -1.48
CA LEU A 333 -0.08 -8.51 -1.53
C LEU A 333 0.75 -7.60 -0.63
N TYR A 334 0.71 -6.28 -0.87
CA TYR A 334 1.16 -5.36 0.16
C TYR A 334 0.14 -5.31 1.31
N SER A 335 0.64 -5.21 2.54
CA SER A 335 -0.20 -5.20 3.74
C SER A 335 -1.32 -4.15 3.67
N THR A 336 -1.03 -2.93 3.22
CA THR A 336 -2.04 -1.89 3.05
C THR A 336 -3.09 -2.24 1.98
N PHE A 337 -2.72 -2.94 0.89
CA PHE A 337 -3.65 -3.30 -0.19
C PHE A 337 -4.55 -4.49 0.18
N PHE A 338 -4.10 -5.35 1.09
CA PHE A 338 -4.94 -6.41 1.65
C PHE A 338 -6.24 -5.87 2.29
N GLN A 339 -6.27 -4.63 2.75
CA GLN A 339 -7.48 -4.00 3.28
C GLN A 339 -8.69 -4.14 2.34
N ARG A 340 -8.48 -4.20 1.02
CA ARG A 340 -9.55 -4.42 0.03
C ARG A 340 -10.07 -5.83 -0.04
N ALA A 341 -9.34 -6.82 0.47
CA ALA A 341 -9.68 -8.23 0.38
C ALA A 341 -9.99 -8.85 1.76
N VAL A 342 -10.24 -8.03 2.77
CA VAL A 342 -10.58 -8.50 4.13
C VAL A 342 -11.89 -9.28 4.14
N ASP A 343 -12.90 -8.80 3.43
CA ASP A 343 -14.19 -9.52 3.30
C ASP A 343 -14.00 -10.90 2.67
N GLN A 344 -13.23 -11.00 1.57
CA GLN A 344 -12.97 -12.28 0.90
C GLN A 344 -12.11 -13.21 1.77
N TRP A 345 -11.21 -12.64 2.57
CA TRP A 345 -10.46 -13.44 3.55
C TRP A 345 -11.40 -14.04 4.62
N ILE A 346 -12.33 -13.24 5.13
CA ILE A 346 -13.32 -13.70 6.13
C ILE A 346 -14.25 -14.74 5.52
N HIS A 347 -14.93 -14.38 4.42
CA HIS A 347 -16.04 -15.17 3.87
C HIS A 347 -15.56 -16.35 3.04
N ASP A 348 -14.59 -16.13 2.13
CA ASP A 348 -14.21 -17.15 1.15
C ASP A 348 -13.11 -18.08 1.68
N VAL A 349 -12.24 -17.59 2.58
CA VAL A 349 -11.10 -18.36 3.07
C VAL A 349 -11.33 -18.87 4.50
N ALA A 350 -11.45 -17.96 5.47
CA ALA A 350 -11.43 -18.32 6.88
C ALA A 350 -12.70 -19.04 7.33
N LEU A 351 -13.88 -18.58 6.90
CA LEU A 351 -15.17 -19.24 7.22
C LEU A 351 -15.20 -20.68 6.70
N GLN A 352 -14.62 -20.93 5.53
CA GLN A 352 -14.54 -22.25 4.91
C GLN A 352 -13.31 -23.05 5.36
N ASN A 353 -12.46 -22.47 6.18
CA ASN A 353 -11.19 -23.04 6.65
C ASN A 353 -10.29 -23.59 5.51
N LEU A 354 -10.20 -22.85 4.41
CA LEU A 354 -9.42 -23.25 3.24
C LEU A 354 -7.94 -22.91 3.41
N PRO A 355 -7.00 -23.82 3.05
CA PRO A 355 -5.57 -23.65 3.27
C PRO A 355 -4.94 -22.68 2.26
N VAL A 356 -5.30 -21.42 2.33
CA VAL A 356 -4.69 -20.33 1.58
C VAL A 356 -3.54 -19.73 2.40
N VAL A 357 -2.39 -19.52 1.77
CA VAL A 357 -1.28 -18.76 2.37
C VAL A 357 -1.31 -17.34 1.83
N LEU A 358 -1.47 -16.36 2.71
CA LEU A 358 -1.42 -14.94 2.37
C LEU A 358 -0.10 -14.34 2.88
N CYS A 359 0.69 -13.81 1.97
CA CYS A 359 1.95 -13.13 2.28
C CYS A 359 1.74 -11.62 2.17
N LEU A 360 1.83 -10.93 3.30
CA LEU A 360 1.69 -9.48 3.42
C LEU A 360 3.07 -8.84 3.47
N ASP A 361 3.51 -8.38 2.31
CA ASP A 361 4.75 -7.59 2.18
C ASP A 361 4.50 -6.13 2.61
N ARG A 362 5.53 -5.42 3.00
CA ARG A 362 5.46 -4.03 3.53
C ARG A 362 4.54 -3.91 4.76
N ALA A 363 4.53 -4.92 5.62
CA ALA A 363 3.91 -4.79 6.93
C ALA A 363 4.64 -3.74 7.77
N GLY A 364 3.89 -3.00 8.59
CA GLY A 364 4.44 -1.97 9.45
C GLY A 364 4.76 -0.66 8.73
N TRP A 365 5.78 0.02 9.20
CA TRP A 365 6.25 1.30 8.68
C TRP A 365 6.93 1.15 7.32
N VAL A 366 6.48 1.90 6.30
CA VAL A 366 7.07 1.90 4.95
C VAL A 366 7.78 3.21 4.58
N GLY A 367 7.69 4.23 5.42
CA GLY A 367 8.43 5.49 5.30
C GLY A 367 7.81 6.48 4.33
N GLU A 368 8.45 6.71 3.20
CA GLU A 368 8.19 7.84 2.30
C GLU A 368 6.80 7.87 1.64
N ASP A 369 6.16 6.72 1.42
CA ASP A 369 4.82 6.63 0.83
C ASP A 369 3.71 7.02 1.83
N GLY A 370 4.02 6.98 3.12
CA GLY A 370 3.20 7.56 4.17
C GLY A 370 1.92 6.79 4.51
N PRO A 371 0.92 7.49 5.07
CA PRO A 371 -0.25 6.89 5.72
C PRO A 371 -1.10 6.02 4.79
N THR A 372 -1.02 6.22 3.48
CA THR A 372 -1.75 5.40 2.51
C THR A 372 -1.08 4.06 2.25
N HIS A 373 0.17 3.89 2.64
CA HIS A 373 0.97 2.70 2.33
C HIS A 373 1.52 1.97 3.57
N HIS A 374 1.46 2.58 4.77
CA HIS A 374 1.84 1.88 5.99
C HIS A 374 0.97 0.64 6.22
N GLY A 375 1.61 -0.51 6.41
CA GLY A 375 0.97 -1.79 6.68
C GLY A 375 0.70 -2.01 8.17
N VAL A 376 0.10 -1.04 8.84
CA VAL A 376 -0.02 -1.04 10.32
C VAL A 376 -1.34 -1.58 10.85
N PHE A 377 -2.34 -1.79 9.98
CA PHE A 377 -3.67 -2.24 10.40
C PHE A 377 -3.86 -3.76 10.28
N ASP A 378 -2.94 -4.46 9.63
CA ASP A 378 -3.06 -5.87 9.28
C ASP A 378 -3.23 -6.78 10.51
N VAL A 379 -2.44 -6.57 11.56
CA VAL A 379 -2.53 -7.38 12.80
C VAL A 379 -3.89 -7.22 13.45
N ALA A 380 -4.37 -5.98 13.61
CA ALA A 380 -5.65 -5.69 14.24
C ALA A 380 -6.82 -6.32 13.46
N LEU A 381 -6.81 -6.21 12.13
CA LEU A 381 -7.81 -6.81 11.26
C LEU A 381 -7.80 -8.34 11.35
N LEU A 382 -6.63 -8.96 11.26
CA LEU A 382 -6.48 -10.42 11.16
C LEU A 382 -6.72 -11.13 12.49
N ARG A 383 -6.36 -10.52 13.63
CA ARG A 383 -6.54 -11.14 14.94
C ARG A 383 -8.00 -11.34 15.33
N SER A 384 -8.90 -10.59 14.76
CA SER A 384 -10.35 -10.74 14.97
C SER A 384 -10.98 -11.88 14.17
N ILE A 385 -10.26 -12.46 13.17
CA ILE A 385 -10.83 -13.44 12.24
C ILE A 385 -10.54 -14.86 12.75
N PRO A 386 -11.59 -15.67 13.02
CA PRO A 386 -11.41 -17.09 13.40
C PRO A 386 -10.69 -17.89 12.31
N ASN A 387 -10.14 -19.04 12.69
CA ASN A 387 -9.43 -19.98 11.81
C ASN A 387 -8.20 -19.38 11.09
N THR A 388 -7.77 -18.18 11.46
CA THR A 388 -6.64 -17.49 10.83
C THR A 388 -5.40 -17.59 11.72
N THR A 389 -4.32 -18.16 11.18
CA THR A 389 -2.99 -18.13 11.82
C THR A 389 -2.18 -16.97 11.26
N VAL A 390 -1.57 -16.16 12.12
CA VAL A 390 -0.75 -15.00 11.69
C VAL A 390 0.69 -15.18 12.20
N TYR A 391 1.62 -15.22 11.26
CA TYR A 391 3.05 -15.26 11.51
C TYR A 391 3.76 -13.95 11.19
N ALA A 392 4.77 -13.60 11.98
CA ALA A 392 5.68 -12.48 11.77
C ALA A 392 7.14 -12.97 11.86
N PRO A 393 7.78 -13.28 10.73
CA PRO A 393 9.16 -13.74 10.74
C PRO A 393 10.13 -12.63 11.15
N ARG A 394 11.18 -12.98 11.91
CA ARG A 394 12.21 -12.04 12.34
C ARG A 394 13.40 -11.91 11.36
N ASN A 395 13.63 -12.95 10.55
CA ASN A 395 14.69 -12.98 9.52
C ASN A 395 14.31 -13.92 8.36
N GLY A 396 15.19 -14.07 7.38
CA GLY A 396 14.93 -14.89 6.20
C GLY A 396 14.77 -16.38 6.48
N ALA A 397 15.56 -16.93 7.38
CA ALA A 397 15.44 -18.35 7.77
C ALA A 397 14.11 -18.64 8.47
N THR A 398 13.68 -17.73 9.34
CA THR A 398 12.37 -17.83 10.00
C THR A 398 11.23 -17.69 8.98
N LEU A 399 11.36 -16.79 8.01
CA LEU A 399 10.36 -16.63 6.92
C LEU A 399 10.22 -17.94 6.13
N ALA A 400 11.33 -18.56 5.73
CA ALA A 400 11.31 -19.81 4.98
C ALA A 400 10.65 -20.94 5.76
N ARG A 401 10.97 -21.09 7.06
CA ARG A 401 10.34 -22.09 7.93
C ARG A 401 8.84 -21.85 8.11
N MET A 402 8.43 -20.59 8.29
CA MET A 402 7.03 -20.23 8.46
C MET A 402 6.23 -20.43 7.18
N LEU A 403 6.81 -20.11 6.01
CA LEU A 403 6.17 -20.39 4.71
C LEU A 403 5.95 -21.90 4.53
N HIS A 404 6.94 -22.72 4.86
CA HIS A 404 6.81 -24.16 4.77
C HIS A 404 5.72 -24.69 5.71
N ARG A 405 5.71 -24.24 6.98
CA ARG A 405 4.64 -24.58 7.93
C ARG A 405 3.26 -24.14 7.43
N ALA A 406 3.15 -22.95 6.83
CA ALA A 406 1.90 -22.44 6.29
C ALA A 406 1.36 -23.32 5.15
N LEU A 407 2.24 -23.74 4.24
CA LEU A 407 1.89 -24.62 3.12
C LEU A 407 1.46 -26.04 3.57
N ASP A 408 1.87 -26.47 4.75
CA ASP A 408 1.55 -27.79 5.30
C ASP A 408 0.49 -27.73 6.40
N SER A 409 0.05 -26.54 6.82
CA SER A 409 -0.85 -26.36 7.98
C SER A 409 -2.26 -26.90 7.74
N GLY A 410 -2.72 -26.94 6.49
CA GLY A 410 -4.11 -27.30 6.15
C GLY A 410 -5.14 -26.23 6.58
N THR A 411 -4.71 -25.03 7.00
CA THR A 411 -5.58 -23.96 7.51
C THR A 411 -5.18 -22.59 6.93
N PRO A 412 -6.08 -21.58 6.94
CA PRO A 412 -5.75 -20.22 6.52
C PRO A 412 -4.56 -19.65 7.31
N THR A 413 -3.52 -19.25 6.59
CA THR A 413 -2.29 -18.75 7.23
C THR A 413 -1.79 -17.49 6.57
N VAL A 414 -1.42 -16.51 7.39
CA VAL A 414 -0.87 -15.22 6.96
C VAL A 414 0.58 -15.10 7.43
N LEU A 415 1.47 -14.70 6.55
CA LEU A 415 2.84 -14.28 6.85
C LEU A 415 2.95 -12.78 6.60
N ARG A 416 3.29 -11.99 7.63
CA ARG A 416 3.52 -10.56 7.49
C ARG A 416 4.99 -10.22 7.73
N TYR A 417 5.61 -9.46 6.81
CA TYR A 417 7.01 -9.06 6.91
C TYR A 417 7.23 -7.64 6.37
N PRO A 418 8.23 -6.90 6.93
CA PRO A 418 8.45 -5.51 6.57
C PRO A 418 9.17 -5.37 5.21
N ARG A 419 9.17 -4.15 4.69
CA ARG A 419 10.03 -3.73 3.59
C ARG A 419 11.49 -3.67 4.03
N GLY A 420 12.42 -4.06 3.17
CA GLY A 420 13.85 -3.84 3.36
C GLY A 420 14.64 -5.08 3.70
N LEU A 421 15.85 -4.88 4.23
CA LEU A 421 16.77 -5.96 4.55
C LEU A 421 16.28 -6.77 5.76
N ALA A 422 16.37 -8.08 5.64
CA ALA A 422 16.14 -8.97 6.77
C ALA A 422 17.37 -8.97 7.70
N PRO A 423 17.16 -9.02 9.02
CA PRO A 423 18.24 -9.31 9.96
C PRO A 423 18.96 -10.62 9.62
N GLN A 424 20.25 -10.71 9.97
CA GLN A 424 21.02 -11.92 9.76
C GLN A 424 20.42 -13.10 10.51
N ASP A 425 20.61 -14.30 9.95
CA ASP A 425 20.23 -15.53 10.63
C ASP A 425 21.18 -15.77 11.82
N ASP A 426 20.58 -15.99 12.98
CA ASP A 426 21.29 -16.25 14.25
C ASP A 426 21.23 -17.73 14.64
N GLY A 427 20.68 -18.59 13.78
CA GLY A 427 20.55 -20.01 14.00
C GLY A 427 19.49 -20.41 15.06
N LEU A 428 18.80 -19.44 15.66
CA LEU A 428 17.77 -19.72 16.66
C LEU A 428 16.46 -20.17 16.02
N VAL A 429 15.79 -21.14 16.65
CA VAL A 429 14.54 -21.73 16.17
C VAL A 429 13.44 -21.54 17.21
N GLU A 430 12.33 -20.98 16.77
CA GLU A 430 11.14 -20.78 17.58
C GLU A 430 10.46 -22.10 17.96
N SER A 431 9.75 -22.11 19.09
CA SER A 431 8.93 -23.23 19.56
C SER A 431 7.79 -23.56 18.56
N ALA A 432 7.10 -24.66 18.77
CA ALA A 432 5.90 -25.01 18.00
C ALA A 432 4.80 -23.94 18.11
N GLU A 433 4.74 -23.20 19.22
CA GLU A 433 3.83 -22.06 19.42
C GLU A 433 4.32 -20.77 18.74
N GLY A 434 5.50 -20.79 18.10
CA GLY A 434 6.05 -19.63 17.42
C GLY A 434 6.61 -18.55 18.35
N ALA A 435 7.00 -18.92 19.58
CA ALA A 435 7.69 -18.02 20.50
C ALA A 435 9.10 -18.55 20.80
N LEU A 436 10.01 -17.65 21.12
CA LEU A 436 11.40 -17.95 21.46
C LEU A 436 11.90 -16.92 22.48
N LEU A 437 12.55 -17.38 23.56
CA LEU A 437 13.37 -16.48 24.37
C LEU A 437 14.60 -16.09 23.54
N PHE A 438 14.57 -14.87 23.01
CA PHE A 438 15.54 -14.37 22.04
C PHE A 438 16.81 -13.85 22.73
N GLN A 439 16.65 -13.24 23.91
CA GLN A 439 17.72 -12.72 24.74
C GLN A 439 17.39 -12.99 26.20
N GLU A 440 18.34 -13.57 26.92
CA GLU A 440 18.24 -13.74 28.39
C GLU A 440 18.66 -12.46 29.11
N ALA A 441 18.02 -12.15 30.24
CA ALA A 441 18.49 -11.09 31.10
C ALA A 441 19.88 -11.44 31.64
N THR A 442 20.84 -10.54 31.52
CA THR A 442 22.17 -10.80 32.09
C THR A 442 22.12 -10.69 33.61
N ALA A 443 22.59 -11.71 34.31
CA ALA A 443 22.63 -11.74 35.78
C ALA A 443 23.46 -10.57 36.39
N ALA A 444 24.32 -9.94 35.61
CA ALA A 444 25.05 -8.72 35.95
C ALA A 444 24.12 -7.51 36.08
N ALA A 445 23.16 -7.34 35.17
CA ALA A 445 22.23 -6.22 35.19
C ALA A 445 21.27 -6.27 36.39
N LEU A 446 20.89 -7.47 36.80
CA LEU A 446 20.09 -7.65 38.01
C LEU A 446 20.87 -7.32 39.32
N ARG A 447 22.20 -7.31 39.27
CA ARG A 447 23.07 -6.94 40.41
C ARG A 447 23.49 -5.48 40.42
N GLU A 448 23.69 -4.84 39.24
CA GLU A 448 24.04 -3.42 39.13
C GLU A 448 22.85 -2.48 39.40
N ALA A 449 21.61 -2.96 39.21
CA ALA A 449 20.39 -2.24 39.57
C ALA A 449 20.09 -2.26 41.09
N ALA A 450 20.88 -2.99 41.91
CA ALA A 450 20.79 -2.97 43.36
C ALA A 450 21.94 -2.11 43.95
N PRO A 451 21.77 -0.79 44.14
CA PRO A 451 22.76 -0.02 44.87
C PRO A 451 22.79 -0.50 46.34
N GLU A 452 23.99 -0.56 46.92
CA GLU A 452 24.27 -0.96 48.31
C GLU A 452 23.59 -0.08 49.40
N ALA A 453 22.55 0.66 49.09
CA ALA A 453 21.76 1.47 49.99
C ALA A 453 20.32 0.99 50.05
N ALA A 454 20.10 -0.21 50.62
CA ALA A 454 18.78 -0.63 51.05
C ALA A 454 18.37 0.16 52.31
N THR A 455 17.86 1.35 52.16
CA THR A 455 16.93 1.93 53.13
C THR A 455 15.62 1.14 53.04
N GLN A 456 15.09 0.74 54.17
CA GLN A 456 14.01 -0.23 54.40
C GLN A 456 12.65 0.06 53.72
N ASN A 457 12.57 0.91 52.67
CA ASN A 457 11.35 1.25 51.94
C ASN A 457 11.51 1.34 50.40
N ALA A 458 12.62 0.92 49.81
CA ALA A 458 12.73 0.86 48.37
C ALA A 458 12.25 -0.52 47.88
N THR A 459 11.14 -0.56 47.16
CA THR A 459 10.71 -1.72 46.38
C THR A 459 11.86 -2.12 45.43
N ALA A 460 12.30 -3.38 45.49
CA ALA A 460 13.31 -3.90 44.53
C ALA A 460 12.91 -3.54 43.10
N PRO A 461 13.87 -3.19 42.22
CA PRO A 461 13.55 -2.87 40.82
C PRO A 461 12.83 -4.07 40.21
N LYS A 462 11.68 -3.83 39.61
CA LYS A 462 10.89 -4.87 38.94
C LYS A 462 11.66 -5.35 37.72
N SER A 463 11.77 -6.65 37.54
CA SER A 463 12.30 -7.21 36.30
C SER A 463 11.39 -6.82 35.13
N ILE A 464 11.99 -6.44 34.00
CA ILE A 464 11.27 -6.11 32.78
C ILE A 464 11.41 -7.29 31.80
N LEU A 465 10.28 -7.70 31.20
CA LEU A 465 10.26 -8.67 30.12
C LEU A 465 9.69 -8.02 28.88
N HIS A 466 10.41 -8.12 27.77
CA HIS A 466 9.95 -7.63 26.48
C HIS A 466 9.38 -8.78 25.63
N TRP A 467 8.21 -8.55 25.04
CA TRP A 467 7.56 -9.41 24.06
C TRP A 467 7.51 -8.67 22.73
N ALA A 468 8.22 -9.12 21.70
CA ALA A 468 8.39 -8.36 20.48
C ALA A 468 8.03 -9.18 19.24
N ALA A 469 7.12 -8.64 18.39
CA ALA A 469 6.66 -9.28 17.17
C ALA A 469 7.69 -9.13 16.04
N GLY A 470 7.91 -10.20 15.28
CA GLY A 470 8.69 -10.14 14.04
C GLY A 470 10.08 -9.53 14.22
N THR A 471 10.43 -8.62 13.32
CA THR A 471 11.74 -7.94 13.31
C THR A 471 11.93 -6.98 14.47
N THR A 472 10.87 -6.56 15.17
CA THR A 472 10.99 -5.68 16.34
C THR A 472 11.78 -6.34 17.48
N ALA A 473 11.82 -7.68 17.54
CA ALA A 473 12.59 -8.39 18.56
C ALA A 473 14.10 -8.07 18.51
N SER A 474 14.68 -8.02 17.31
CA SER A 474 16.10 -7.66 17.13
C SER A 474 16.37 -6.21 17.54
N ALA A 475 15.46 -5.29 17.18
CA ALA A 475 15.60 -3.89 17.53
C ALA A 475 15.46 -3.67 19.06
N VAL A 476 14.49 -4.32 19.71
CA VAL A 476 14.30 -4.26 21.16
C VAL A 476 15.53 -4.82 21.88
N ALA A 477 16.08 -5.96 21.45
CA ALA A 477 17.28 -6.54 22.05
C ALA A 477 18.50 -5.61 21.96
N GLN A 478 18.64 -4.86 20.89
CA GLN A 478 19.70 -3.86 20.72
C GLN A 478 19.52 -2.65 21.65
N HIS A 479 18.28 -2.20 21.87
CA HIS A 479 17.97 -1.05 22.74
C HIS A 479 17.91 -1.41 24.22
N CYS A 480 17.55 -2.65 24.54
CA CYS A 480 17.43 -3.19 25.90
C CYS A 480 18.41 -4.35 26.11
N PRO A 481 19.74 -4.11 26.05
CA PRO A 481 20.73 -5.19 25.99
C PRO A 481 20.83 -6.03 27.29
N HIS A 482 20.17 -5.60 28.36
CA HIS A 482 20.24 -6.22 29.67
C HIS A 482 18.94 -6.93 30.07
N ASP A 483 17.83 -6.68 29.36
CA ASP A 483 16.53 -7.23 29.69
C ASP A 483 16.25 -8.53 28.91
N ALA A 484 15.32 -9.34 29.43
CA ALA A 484 14.86 -10.51 28.69
C ALA A 484 13.94 -10.13 27.54
N VAL A 485 14.24 -10.60 26.33
CA VAL A 485 13.44 -10.36 25.13
C VAL A 485 12.90 -11.66 24.57
N TRP A 486 11.57 -11.76 24.52
CA TRP A 486 10.85 -12.83 23.86
C TRP A 486 10.46 -12.42 22.43
N TYR A 487 10.85 -13.20 21.47
CA TYR A 487 10.35 -13.10 20.10
C TYR A 487 8.98 -13.74 19.99
N VAL A 488 8.02 -13.03 19.44
CA VAL A 488 6.68 -13.51 19.10
C VAL A 488 6.57 -13.65 17.60
N GLY A 489 6.78 -14.85 17.11
CA GLY A 489 6.70 -15.17 15.68
C GLY A 489 5.29 -15.56 15.26
N ARG A 490 4.46 -16.13 16.14
CA ARG A 490 3.04 -16.37 15.91
C ARG A 490 2.21 -15.39 16.73
N ILE A 491 1.59 -14.44 16.02
CA ILE A 491 0.77 -13.38 16.63
C ILE A 491 -0.65 -13.89 16.93
N GLN A 492 -1.18 -14.76 16.08
CA GLN A 492 -2.50 -15.36 16.22
C GLN A 492 -2.44 -16.84 15.81
N PRO A 493 -2.96 -17.79 16.65
CA PRO A 493 -3.31 -17.57 18.05
C PRO A 493 -2.09 -17.20 18.90
N LEU A 494 -2.31 -16.55 20.05
CA LEU A 494 -1.22 -16.19 20.97
C LEU A 494 -0.41 -17.42 21.42
N PRO A 495 0.90 -17.30 21.71
CA PRO A 495 1.72 -18.38 22.25
C PRO A 495 1.48 -18.56 23.77
N GLU A 496 0.28 -19.00 24.14
CA GLU A 496 -0.19 -19.03 25.54
C GLU A 496 0.71 -19.87 26.48
N GLY A 497 1.28 -20.95 25.98
CA GLY A 497 2.20 -21.78 26.78
C GLY A 497 3.45 -20.98 27.18
N ALA A 498 4.06 -20.25 26.24
CA ALA A 498 5.20 -19.40 26.51
C ALA A 498 4.84 -18.25 27.47
N LEU A 499 3.67 -17.60 27.24
CA LEU A 499 3.18 -16.52 28.11
C LEU A 499 2.98 -17.02 29.56
N ARG A 500 2.34 -18.18 29.75
CA ARG A 500 2.16 -18.80 31.10
C ARG A 500 3.48 -19.14 31.75
N ALA A 501 4.39 -19.77 31.02
CA ALA A 501 5.71 -20.15 31.56
C ALA A 501 6.49 -18.91 32.02
N ALA A 502 6.51 -17.84 31.21
CA ALA A 502 7.18 -16.59 31.56
C ALA A 502 6.56 -15.89 32.77
N ALA A 503 5.22 -15.88 32.88
CA ALA A 503 4.52 -15.28 34.02
C ALA A 503 4.81 -16.03 35.33
N HIS A 504 4.86 -17.37 35.31
CA HIS A 504 5.20 -18.17 36.47
C HIS A 504 6.68 -18.06 36.88
N ALA A 505 7.59 -17.97 35.89
CA ALA A 505 9.01 -17.84 36.13
C ALA A 505 9.41 -16.46 36.69
N ASN A 506 8.62 -15.41 36.38
CA ASN A 506 8.93 -14.02 36.73
C ASN A 506 7.74 -13.34 37.43
N PRO A 507 7.34 -13.78 38.61
CA PRO A 507 6.23 -13.18 39.34
C PRO A 507 6.53 -11.72 39.70
N GLY A 508 5.66 -10.81 39.32
CA GLY A 508 5.82 -9.36 39.55
C GLY A 508 6.64 -8.60 38.52
N ALA A 509 7.13 -9.25 37.46
CA ALA A 509 7.73 -8.55 36.32
C ALA A 509 6.73 -7.63 35.62
N GLU A 510 7.25 -6.53 35.05
CA GLU A 510 6.50 -5.68 34.14
C GLU A 510 6.73 -6.15 32.71
N TRP A 511 5.68 -6.32 31.92
CA TRP A 511 5.77 -6.76 30.53
C TRP A 511 5.65 -5.59 29.56
N HIS A 512 6.60 -5.45 28.68
CA HIS A 512 6.61 -4.50 27.58
C HIS A 512 6.34 -5.25 26.28
N VAL A 513 5.24 -4.91 25.57
CA VAL A 513 4.84 -5.59 24.34
C VAL A 513 5.07 -4.67 23.15
N TRP A 514 5.85 -5.14 22.18
CA TRP A 514 6.31 -4.36 21.03
C TRP A 514 5.79 -4.93 19.72
N GLU A 515 5.17 -4.08 18.90
CA GLU A 515 4.71 -4.45 17.57
C GLU A 515 4.83 -3.29 16.59
N ASP A 516 5.23 -3.59 15.36
CA ASP A 516 5.21 -2.65 14.23
C ASP A 516 3.81 -2.65 13.57
N ALA A 517 2.80 -2.34 14.38
CA ALA A 517 1.39 -2.31 14.01
C ALA A 517 0.60 -1.40 14.98
N GLN A 518 -0.69 -1.19 14.71
CA GLN A 518 -1.62 -0.52 15.62
C GLN A 518 -1.70 -1.31 16.94
N ALA A 519 -1.51 -0.61 18.08
CA ALA A 519 -1.61 -1.23 19.39
C ALA A 519 -3.05 -1.67 19.71
N VAL A 520 -4.05 -0.88 19.26
CA VAL A 520 -5.48 -1.21 19.40
C VAL A 520 -5.83 -2.36 18.44
N GLY A 521 -6.39 -3.44 18.98
CA GLY A 521 -6.67 -4.68 18.25
C GLY A 521 -5.41 -5.51 17.95
N GLY A 522 -4.21 -4.97 18.16
CA GLY A 522 -2.93 -5.59 17.88
C GLY A 522 -2.47 -6.63 18.90
N LEU A 523 -1.20 -7.05 18.79
CA LEU A 523 -0.56 -7.98 19.73
C LEU A 523 -0.52 -7.39 21.14
N CYS A 524 -0.24 -6.10 21.27
CA CYS A 524 -0.18 -5.38 22.55
C CYS A 524 -1.47 -5.57 23.36
N GLU A 525 -2.61 -5.23 22.76
CA GLU A 525 -3.92 -5.41 23.40
C GLU A 525 -4.24 -6.89 23.65
N GLY A 526 -3.87 -7.77 22.73
CA GLY A 526 -4.09 -9.19 22.86
C GLY A 526 -3.38 -9.80 24.06
N ILE A 527 -2.10 -9.48 24.26
CA ILE A 527 -1.34 -9.95 25.43
C ILE A 527 -1.86 -9.28 26.71
N ALA A 528 -2.22 -7.98 26.69
CA ALA A 528 -2.78 -7.30 27.84
C ALA A 528 -4.12 -7.92 28.29
N ALA A 529 -5.03 -8.21 27.35
CA ALA A 529 -6.30 -8.86 27.62
C ALA A 529 -6.11 -10.30 28.14
N TRP A 530 -5.15 -11.04 27.58
CA TRP A 530 -4.78 -12.37 28.05
C TRP A 530 -4.23 -12.30 29.49
N ALA A 531 -3.30 -11.37 29.76
CA ALA A 531 -2.70 -11.17 31.08
C ALA A 531 -3.75 -10.79 32.14
N ALA A 532 -4.63 -9.86 31.84
CA ALA A 532 -5.71 -9.47 32.75
C ALA A 532 -6.63 -10.63 33.12
N ARG A 533 -6.86 -11.57 32.21
CA ARG A 533 -7.71 -12.76 32.44
C ARG A 533 -7.03 -13.83 33.25
N HIS A 534 -5.72 -14.07 33.06
CA HIS A 534 -5.02 -15.22 33.60
C HIS A 534 -4.08 -14.89 34.78
N PHE A 535 -3.59 -13.64 34.81
CA PHE A 535 -2.65 -13.14 35.83
C PHE A 535 -3.06 -11.73 36.29
N PRO A 536 -4.19 -11.58 37.00
CA PRO A 536 -4.64 -10.29 37.50
C PRO A 536 -3.54 -9.59 38.30
N GLY A 537 -3.18 -8.39 37.94
CA GLY A 537 -2.09 -7.61 38.56
C GLY A 537 -0.77 -7.63 37.77
N LEU A 538 -0.64 -8.45 36.72
CA LEU A 538 0.48 -8.35 35.80
C LEU A 538 0.33 -7.04 34.97
N ARG A 539 1.32 -6.16 35.09
CA ARG A 539 1.34 -4.90 34.34
C ARG A 539 1.86 -5.16 32.93
N VAL A 540 1.10 -4.73 31.93
CA VAL A 540 1.49 -4.80 30.52
C VAL A 540 1.54 -3.38 29.96
N VAL A 541 2.69 -3.01 29.38
CA VAL A 541 2.94 -1.71 28.75
C VAL A 541 2.99 -1.92 27.23
N PRO A 542 2.05 -1.32 26.47
CA PRO A 542 2.03 -1.45 25.01
C PRO A 542 3.02 -0.51 24.35
N HIS A 543 3.73 -1.01 23.33
CA HIS A 543 4.60 -0.27 22.41
C HIS A 543 4.21 -0.63 20.98
N GLY A 544 3.16 -0.02 20.51
CA GLY A 544 2.64 -0.07 19.14
C GLY A 544 2.24 1.33 18.71
N TYR A 545 1.79 1.47 17.47
CA TYR A 545 1.33 2.76 17.01
C TYR A 545 -0.01 3.15 17.66
N GLY A 546 -0.14 4.42 18.04
CA GLY A 546 -1.35 4.99 18.64
C GLY A 546 -2.47 5.22 17.62
N PRO A 547 -3.63 5.79 18.06
CA PRO A 547 -4.84 5.89 17.23
C PRO A 547 -4.79 7.01 16.18
N ALA A 548 -3.62 7.38 15.69
CA ALA A 548 -3.41 8.39 14.66
C ALA A 548 -2.81 7.78 13.39
N PHE A 549 -3.11 8.38 12.23
CA PHE A 549 -2.43 8.03 11.01
C PHE A 549 -0.99 8.50 11.05
N LEU A 550 -0.05 7.57 10.85
CA LEU A 550 1.37 7.87 10.83
C LEU A 550 1.71 8.77 9.61
N PRO A 551 2.49 9.84 9.80
CA PRO A 551 2.92 10.69 8.69
C PRO A 551 3.87 9.94 7.76
N HIS A 552 4.12 10.48 6.56
CA HIS A 552 5.23 10.02 5.74
C HIS A 552 6.57 10.50 6.33
N GLY A 553 7.62 9.72 6.11
CA GLY A 553 8.94 10.06 6.63
C GLY A 553 10.04 9.19 6.04
N SER A 554 11.29 9.60 6.25
CA SER A 554 12.49 8.82 5.92
C SER A 554 13.15 8.36 7.22
N GLY A 555 13.76 7.18 7.21
CA GLY A 555 14.45 6.64 8.38
C GLY A 555 13.71 5.45 9.04
N PRO A 556 14.19 5.02 10.20
CA PRO A 556 13.61 3.89 10.93
C PRO A 556 12.17 4.19 11.39
N ALA A 557 11.46 3.14 11.73
CA ALA A 557 10.12 3.25 12.29
C ALA A 557 10.13 4.14 13.54
N PRO A 558 9.16 5.07 13.69
CA PRO A 558 9.12 5.98 14.84
C PRO A 558 8.93 5.28 16.18
N LEU A 559 8.54 4.00 16.18
CA LEU A 559 8.35 3.17 17.35
C LEU A 559 9.54 3.17 18.34
N PHE A 560 10.76 3.38 17.83
CA PHE A 560 12.00 3.37 18.62
C PHE A 560 12.59 4.77 18.88
N GLY A 561 12.00 5.83 18.29
CA GLY A 561 12.45 7.22 18.52
C GLY A 561 12.26 7.67 19.97
N ASP A 562 11.28 7.11 20.65
CA ASP A 562 10.88 7.50 22.00
C ASP A 562 11.57 6.70 23.10
N LEU A 563 12.38 5.67 22.77
CA LEU A 563 13.16 4.94 23.77
C LEU A 563 14.22 5.82 24.48
N ASN A 564 14.61 6.94 23.83
CA ASN A 564 15.53 7.91 24.42
C ASN A 564 14.80 8.98 25.28
N ASP A 565 13.47 9.15 25.13
CA ASP A 565 12.68 10.22 25.77
C ASP A 565 11.73 9.69 26.88
N GLY A 566 11.77 8.40 27.19
CA GLY A 566 10.87 7.75 28.16
C GLY A 566 9.53 7.32 27.53
N PRO A 567 8.70 6.55 28.25
CA PRO A 567 7.47 6.00 27.69
C PRO A 567 6.57 7.12 27.18
N ILE A 568 6.04 6.99 25.95
CA ILE A 568 4.99 7.88 25.43
C ILE A 568 3.88 7.85 26.48
N ALA A 569 3.77 8.94 27.24
CA ALA A 569 2.69 9.10 28.19
C ALA A 569 1.38 9.01 27.39
N SER A 570 0.64 7.92 27.60
CA SER A 570 -0.77 7.87 27.26
C SER A 570 -1.47 8.92 28.14
N GLU A 571 -1.49 10.17 27.70
CA GLU A 571 -2.43 11.13 28.28
C GLU A 571 -3.83 10.63 27.94
N GLY A 572 -4.51 10.24 28.98
CA GLY A 572 -5.88 9.91 29.22
C GLY A 572 -6.85 9.68 28.05
N VAL A 573 -7.32 8.45 27.94
CA VAL A 573 -8.72 8.18 27.55
C VAL A 573 -9.43 7.59 28.76
#